data_513337f730b292d0ade2ca1ac9f82a15
#
_entry.id   513337f730b292d0ade2ca1ac9f82a15
#
_cell.length_a   1.000
_cell.length_b   1.000
_cell.length_c   1.000
_cell.angle_alpha   90.00
_cell.angle_beta   90.00
_cell.angle_gamma   90.00
#
_symmetry.space_group_name_H-M   'P 1'
#
loop_
_entity.id
_entity.type
_entity.pdbx_description
1 polymer ?
#
loop_
_entity_poly.entity_id
_entity_poly.type
_entity_poly.pdbx_seq_one_letter_code
_entity_poly.pdbx_strand_id
1 'polypeptide(L)'
;MSNRSYTQEELADILKGMGVTDQTDVSRYGSGHINDTFKVETKRGVRFILQRINTDIFPDAEMLKDTVMRVTGHLRAKGVPSLEVIAYANPWRLYAFLDGYTSRDVVSEPRQAYDVARAFAKFQNDLADMPPPRLGEIIPKFHDTPDRMRQLDEAVKVNYKGRLANVAKEMAFVEAWRRNTSRLSDLMAAGKIPERITHNDTKINNVLVAADGTAVVIDLDTVMPGSALSDFGDMVRTSSAAAAEDEKDLSKVYSKIEYFEQLAKGYLEGAKFLNDCEKDNLVFSGKLATFEVGIRFLADYLKGDTYFHTAYEDHNLVRARTQFKMVESIEAQEAEYEAIVKKYRG
;
A
#
# COMPACT_ATOMS: atom_id res chain seq x y z
N MET A 1 -15.90 4.91 2.89
CA MET A 1 -16.42 4.44 1.58
C MET A 1 -17.33 5.51 1.01
N SER A 2 -17.16 5.87 -0.25
CA SER A 2 -18.23 6.56 -0.96
C SER A 2 -19.38 5.56 -1.09
N ASN A 3 -20.44 5.73 -0.28
CA ASN A 3 -21.69 4.96 -0.41
C ASN A 3 -22.55 5.50 -1.57
N ARG A 4 -21.92 6.09 -2.58
CA ARG A 4 -22.64 6.65 -3.72
C ARG A 4 -23.15 5.51 -4.60
N SER A 5 -24.44 5.45 -4.77
CA SER A 5 -25.09 4.62 -5.79
C SER A 5 -25.11 5.40 -7.10
N TYR A 6 -24.88 4.71 -8.20
CA TYR A 6 -24.98 5.25 -9.55
C TYR A 6 -26.04 4.50 -10.33
N THR A 7 -26.84 5.21 -11.07
CA THR A 7 -27.78 4.59 -12.02
C THR A 7 -27.02 4.10 -13.27
N GLN A 8 -27.58 3.16 -13.99
CA GLN A 8 -27.02 2.69 -15.27
C GLN A 8 -26.96 3.84 -16.31
N GLU A 9 -27.90 4.75 -16.26
CA GLU A 9 -27.95 5.92 -17.14
C GLU A 9 -26.81 6.91 -16.85
N GLU A 10 -26.56 7.22 -15.56
CA GLU A 10 -25.40 8.05 -15.16
C GLU A 10 -24.07 7.45 -15.62
N LEU A 11 -23.88 6.13 -15.42
CA LEU A 11 -22.66 5.43 -15.85
C LEU A 11 -22.52 5.41 -17.39
N ALA A 12 -23.62 5.26 -18.11
CA ALA A 12 -23.65 5.31 -19.57
C ALA A 12 -23.26 6.70 -20.11
N ASP A 13 -23.76 7.78 -19.51
CA ASP A 13 -23.39 9.14 -19.88
C ASP A 13 -21.91 9.45 -19.62
N ILE A 14 -21.38 8.99 -18.50
CA ILE A 14 -19.93 9.09 -18.18
C ILE A 14 -19.12 8.36 -19.24
N LEU A 15 -19.46 7.11 -19.56
CA LEU A 15 -18.77 6.29 -20.55
C LEU A 15 -18.85 6.91 -21.96
N LYS A 16 -19.99 7.47 -22.33
CA LYS A 16 -20.17 8.19 -23.59
C LYS A 16 -19.22 9.38 -23.69
N GLY A 17 -19.05 10.15 -22.61
CA GLY A 17 -18.08 11.24 -22.53
C GLY A 17 -16.63 10.77 -22.67
N MET A 18 -16.36 9.50 -22.44
CA MET A 18 -15.05 8.84 -22.59
C MET A 18 -14.91 8.04 -23.91
N GLY A 19 -15.86 8.16 -24.82
CA GLY A 19 -15.84 7.51 -26.15
C GLY A 19 -16.35 6.07 -26.17
N VAL A 20 -16.96 5.58 -25.10
CA VAL A 20 -17.59 4.24 -25.03
C VAL A 20 -19.11 4.39 -25.12
N THR A 21 -19.69 3.92 -26.24
CA THR A 21 -21.14 4.09 -26.54
C THR A 21 -21.86 2.76 -26.77
N ASP A 22 -21.14 1.65 -26.73
CA ASP A 22 -21.64 0.31 -27.02
C ASP A 22 -21.54 -0.65 -25.83
N GLN A 23 -21.55 -0.11 -24.58
CA GLN A 23 -21.56 -0.91 -23.36
C GLN A 23 -22.83 -1.78 -23.26
N THR A 24 -22.64 -3.01 -22.78
CA THR A 24 -23.72 -3.99 -22.54
C THR A 24 -23.95 -4.25 -21.07
N ASP A 25 -22.87 -4.13 -20.24
CA ASP A 25 -22.94 -4.27 -18.79
C ASP A 25 -21.97 -3.31 -18.12
N VAL A 26 -22.39 -2.73 -17.00
CA VAL A 26 -21.55 -1.94 -16.10
C VAL A 26 -21.85 -2.37 -14.67
N SER A 27 -20.96 -3.12 -14.07
CA SER A 27 -21.13 -3.69 -12.74
C SER A 27 -19.98 -3.33 -11.79
N ARG A 28 -20.26 -3.23 -10.48
CA ARG A 28 -19.20 -2.99 -9.49
C ARG A 28 -18.16 -4.09 -9.55
N TYR A 29 -16.89 -3.72 -9.40
CA TYR A 29 -15.78 -4.63 -9.55
C TYR A 29 -14.68 -4.41 -8.50
N GLY A 30 -14.13 -5.54 -7.98
CA GLY A 30 -13.05 -5.53 -7.01
C GLY A 30 -13.49 -5.26 -5.57
N SER A 31 -12.54 -5.42 -4.64
CA SER A 31 -12.70 -5.24 -3.20
C SER A 31 -12.13 -3.91 -2.67
N GLY A 32 -11.72 -3.00 -3.55
CA GLY A 32 -11.15 -1.70 -3.19
C GLY A 32 -12.16 -0.81 -2.44
N HIS A 33 -11.67 -0.07 -1.43
CA HIS A 33 -12.52 0.69 -0.52
C HIS A 33 -12.43 2.22 -0.69
N ILE A 34 -11.50 2.71 -1.49
CA ILE A 34 -11.25 4.15 -1.66
C ILE A 34 -12.00 4.69 -2.88
N ASN A 35 -11.73 4.12 -4.05
CA ASN A 35 -12.33 4.53 -5.31
C ASN A 35 -13.56 3.68 -5.66
N ASP A 36 -14.55 4.27 -6.33
CA ASP A 36 -15.65 3.49 -6.92
C ASP A 36 -15.18 2.86 -8.22
N THR A 37 -15.15 1.52 -8.29
CA THR A 37 -14.63 0.77 -9.43
C THR A 37 -15.72 -0.07 -10.08
N PHE A 38 -15.78 -0.03 -11.41
CA PHE A 38 -16.75 -0.76 -12.22
C PHE A 38 -16.03 -1.48 -13.36
N LYS A 39 -16.49 -2.69 -13.65
CA LYS A 39 -16.16 -3.41 -14.88
C LYS A 39 -17.18 -3.02 -15.94
N VAL A 40 -16.69 -2.73 -17.13
CA VAL A 40 -17.50 -2.37 -18.30
C VAL A 40 -17.31 -3.42 -19.38
N GLU A 41 -18.40 -3.96 -19.91
CA GLU A 41 -18.41 -4.85 -21.08
C GLU A 41 -19.08 -4.17 -22.27
N THR A 42 -18.58 -4.41 -23.48
CA THR A 42 -19.11 -3.82 -24.70
C THR A 42 -19.66 -4.88 -25.67
N LYS A 43 -20.53 -4.48 -26.60
CA LYS A 43 -21.05 -5.35 -27.65
C LYS A 43 -19.97 -6.03 -28.49
N ARG A 44 -18.81 -5.43 -28.61
CA ARG A 44 -17.65 -5.94 -29.34
C ARG A 44 -16.77 -6.89 -28.53
N GLY A 45 -17.15 -7.19 -27.27
CA GLY A 45 -16.38 -8.02 -26.34
C GLY A 45 -15.16 -7.32 -25.74
N VAL A 46 -14.99 -6.02 -25.98
CA VAL A 46 -13.94 -5.22 -25.32
C VAL A 46 -14.38 -4.93 -23.89
N ARG A 47 -13.45 -5.02 -22.93
CA ARG A 47 -13.69 -4.77 -21.52
C ARG A 47 -12.83 -3.61 -21.00
N PHE A 48 -13.37 -2.88 -20.04
CA PHE A 48 -12.68 -1.76 -19.38
C PHE A 48 -12.89 -1.79 -17.87
N ILE A 49 -12.04 -1.08 -17.15
CA ILE A 49 -12.26 -0.67 -15.76
C ILE A 49 -12.55 0.82 -15.73
N LEU A 50 -13.79 1.17 -15.37
CA LEU A 50 -14.18 2.54 -15.08
C LEU A 50 -14.00 2.80 -13.59
N GLN A 51 -13.28 3.85 -13.23
CA GLN A 51 -13.01 4.17 -11.84
C GLN A 51 -13.24 5.64 -11.54
N ARG A 52 -13.97 5.91 -10.45
CA ARG A 52 -14.11 7.26 -9.91
C ARG A 52 -13.12 7.48 -8.80
N ILE A 53 -12.28 8.47 -8.96
CA ILE A 53 -11.30 8.90 -7.97
C ILE A 53 -12.03 9.52 -6.77
N ASN A 54 -11.64 9.12 -5.57
CA ASN A 54 -12.11 9.74 -4.32
C ASN A 54 -11.34 11.05 -4.08
N THR A 55 -11.94 12.16 -4.47
CA THR A 55 -11.33 13.49 -4.34
C THR A 55 -11.23 14.01 -2.91
N ASP A 56 -11.88 13.37 -1.93
CA ASP A 56 -11.71 13.70 -0.52
C ASP A 56 -10.37 13.17 0.01
N ILE A 57 -9.88 12.05 -0.55
CA ILE A 57 -8.58 11.44 -0.21
C ILE A 57 -7.48 11.97 -1.14
N PHE A 58 -7.81 12.17 -2.42
CA PHE A 58 -6.89 12.66 -3.47
C PHE A 58 -7.37 14.01 -4.00
N PRO A 59 -7.17 15.11 -3.24
CA PRO A 59 -7.72 16.41 -3.59
C PRO A 59 -7.10 17.01 -4.87
N ASP A 60 -5.84 16.68 -5.18
CA ASP A 60 -5.18 17.10 -6.42
C ASP A 60 -5.29 16.01 -7.49
N ALA A 61 -6.45 15.96 -8.15
CA ALA A 61 -6.72 14.98 -9.20
C ALA A 61 -5.84 15.17 -10.46
N GLU A 62 -5.33 16.36 -10.71
CA GLU A 62 -4.42 16.59 -11.86
C GLU A 62 -3.02 16.08 -11.56
N MET A 63 -2.49 16.25 -10.34
CA MET A 63 -1.23 15.65 -9.91
C MET A 63 -1.33 14.12 -9.97
N LEU A 64 -2.43 13.55 -9.48
CA LEU A 64 -2.67 12.12 -9.54
C LEU A 64 -2.69 11.61 -10.98
N LYS A 65 -3.39 12.29 -11.88
CA LYS A 65 -3.45 11.99 -13.32
C LYS A 65 -2.04 12.05 -13.95
N ASP A 66 -1.28 13.11 -13.69
CA ASP A 66 0.10 13.25 -14.19
C ASP A 66 0.95 12.06 -13.75
N THR A 67 0.91 11.70 -12.46
CA THR A 67 1.64 10.56 -11.93
C THR A 67 1.26 9.25 -12.63
N VAL A 68 -0.03 8.93 -12.71
CA VAL A 68 -0.50 7.69 -13.34
C VAL A 68 -0.12 7.62 -14.82
N MET A 69 -0.32 8.72 -15.57
CA MET A 69 0.02 8.78 -16.99
C MET A 69 1.52 8.63 -17.24
N ARG A 70 2.36 9.30 -16.46
CA ARG A 70 3.81 9.23 -16.60
C ARG A 70 4.37 7.87 -16.22
N VAL A 71 3.91 7.29 -15.11
CA VAL A 71 4.34 5.97 -14.65
C VAL A 71 3.95 4.89 -15.66
N THR A 72 2.68 4.84 -16.07
CA THR A 72 2.21 3.83 -17.03
C THR A 72 2.86 4.04 -18.40
N GLY A 73 3.02 5.27 -18.84
CA GLY A 73 3.70 5.62 -20.11
C GLY A 73 5.17 5.18 -20.12
N HIS A 74 5.91 5.43 -19.02
CA HIS A 74 7.31 5.02 -18.89
C HIS A 74 7.47 3.51 -18.92
N LEU A 75 6.68 2.77 -18.13
CA LEU A 75 6.70 1.31 -18.10
C LEU A 75 6.39 0.70 -19.48
N ARG A 76 5.36 1.20 -20.14
CA ARG A 76 4.95 0.73 -21.47
C ARG A 76 6.00 1.03 -22.54
N ALA A 77 6.64 2.20 -22.49
CA ALA A 77 7.74 2.54 -23.40
C ALA A 77 8.94 1.60 -23.26
N LYS A 78 9.13 0.99 -22.09
CA LYS A 78 10.14 -0.07 -21.82
C LYS A 78 9.64 -1.47 -22.15
N GLY A 79 8.42 -1.63 -22.67
CA GLY A 79 7.81 -2.94 -22.93
C GLY A 79 7.43 -3.71 -21.65
N VAL A 80 7.32 -3.02 -20.50
CA VAL A 80 6.91 -3.61 -19.23
C VAL A 80 5.38 -3.62 -19.17
N PRO A 81 4.75 -4.78 -18.89
CA PRO A 81 3.31 -4.86 -18.67
C PRO A 81 2.84 -3.89 -17.57
N SER A 82 1.85 -3.08 -17.89
CA SER A 82 1.32 -2.03 -17.00
C SER A 82 -0.13 -1.73 -17.35
N LEU A 83 -0.82 -0.98 -16.47
CA LEU A 83 -2.13 -0.42 -16.77
C LEU A 83 -2.08 0.42 -18.05
N GLU A 84 -3.16 0.40 -18.81
CA GLU A 84 -3.36 1.26 -19.96
C GLU A 84 -4.52 2.22 -19.69
N VAL A 85 -4.19 3.50 -19.59
CA VAL A 85 -5.20 4.56 -19.46
C VAL A 85 -5.79 4.85 -20.84
N ILE A 86 -7.09 4.63 -20.99
CA ILE A 86 -7.83 4.87 -22.22
C ILE A 86 -8.38 6.30 -22.26
N ALA A 87 -8.94 6.76 -21.15
CA ALA A 87 -9.53 8.10 -21.04
C ALA A 87 -9.50 8.63 -19.60
N TYR A 88 -9.52 9.94 -19.49
CA TYR A 88 -9.64 10.69 -18.23
C TYR A 88 -10.72 11.77 -18.37
N ALA A 89 -11.67 11.80 -17.45
CA ALA A 89 -12.68 12.84 -17.31
C ALA A 89 -12.94 13.08 -15.81
N ASN A 90 -12.15 13.97 -15.19
CA ASN A 90 -12.15 14.19 -13.76
C ASN A 90 -13.57 14.28 -13.15
N PRO A 91 -13.91 13.49 -12.11
CA PRO A 91 -13.03 12.60 -11.32
C PRO A 91 -12.96 11.16 -11.85
N TRP A 92 -13.29 10.88 -13.07
CA TRP A 92 -13.35 9.55 -13.66
C TRP A 92 -12.13 9.23 -14.53
N ARG A 93 -11.74 7.95 -14.53
CA ARG A 93 -10.73 7.39 -15.43
C ARG A 93 -11.15 6.03 -15.95
N LEU A 94 -10.71 5.71 -17.15
CA LEU A 94 -11.00 4.46 -17.84
C LEU A 94 -9.69 3.76 -18.18
N TYR A 95 -9.55 2.51 -17.72
CA TYR A 95 -8.42 1.63 -18.05
C TYR A 95 -8.88 0.52 -18.99
N ALA A 96 -7.99 0.03 -19.85
CA ALA A 96 -8.17 -1.26 -20.50
C ALA A 96 -8.26 -2.36 -19.44
N PHE A 97 -9.16 -3.32 -19.63
CA PHE A 97 -9.22 -4.49 -18.77
C PHE A 97 -8.05 -5.43 -19.08
N LEU A 98 -7.39 -5.94 -18.06
CA LEU A 98 -6.28 -6.87 -18.22
C LEU A 98 -6.82 -8.31 -18.24
N ASP A 99 -7.05 -8.83 -19.46
CA ASP A 99 -7.57 -10.17 -19.67
C ASP A 99 -6.54 -11.24 -19.32
N GLY A 100 -6.97 -12.30 -18.62
CA GLY A 100 -6.09 -13.39 -18.21
C GLY A 100 -5.29 -13.15 -16.95
N TYR A 101 -5.44 -11.97 -16.33
CA TYR A 101 -4.84 -11.65 -15.03
C TYR A 101 -5.83 -11.85 -13.89
N THR A 102 -5.31 -12.25 -12.73
CA THR A 102 -6.09 -12.42 -11.50
C THR A 102 -5.40 -11.74 -10.32
N SER A 103 -6.17 -11.19 -9.38
CA SER A 103 -5.69 -10.72 -8.09
C SER A 103 -5.92 -11.75 -6.99
N ARG A 104 -5.24 -11.55 -5.86
CA ARG A 104 -5.45 -12.31 -4.62
C ARG A 104 -5.62 -11.33 -3.46
N ASP A 105 -6.49 -11.66 -2.51
CA ASP A 105 -6.74 -10.78 -1.36
C ASP A 105 -5.79 -11.06 -0.19
N VAL A 106 -5.27 -12.28 -0.09
CA VAL A 106 -4.36 -12.72 0.98
C VAL A 106 -3.25 -13.61 0.45
N VAL A 107 -2.10 -13.55 1.11
CA VAL A 107 -0.98 -14.47 0.87
C VAL A 107 -1.26 -15.77 1.63
N SER A 108 -1.54 -16.85 0.92
CA SER A 108 -1.89 -18.14 1.49
C SER A 108 -0.74 -19.17 1.50
N GLU A 109 0.33 -18.90 0.75
CA GLU A 109 1.50 -19.75 0.67
C GLU A 109 2.80 -18.93 0.48
N PRO A 110 3.96 -19.40 0.94
CA PRO A 110 5.21 -18.63 0.90
C PRO A 110 5.62 -18.18 -0.52
N ARG A 111 5.34 -18.99 -1.54
CA ARG A 111 5.64 -18.65 -2.94
C ARG A 111 4.97 -17.35 -3.38
N GLN A 112 3.76 -17.09 -2.94
CA GLN A 112 3.03 -15.85 -3.28
C GLN A 112 3.70 -14.62 -2.65
N ALA A 113 4.28 -14.75 -1.46
CA ALA A 113 5.08 -13.68 -0.84
C ALA A 113 6.30 -13.33 -1.70
N TYR A 114 7.00 -14.33 -2.25
CA TYR A 114 8.08 -14.12 -3.21
C TYR A 114 7.60 -13.38 -4.46
N ASP A 115 6.49 -13.82 -5.05
CA ASP A 115 5.97 -13.26 -6.30
C ASP A 115 5.56 -11.78 -6.11
N VAL A 116 4.91 -11.44 -5.00
CA VAL A 116 4.55 -10.06 -4.62
C VAL A 116 5.80 -9.20 -4.47
N ALA A 117 6.76 -9.65 -3.66
CA ALA A 117 7.98 -8.90 -3.41
C ALA A 117 8.78 -8.66 -4.70
N ARG A 118 8.87 -9.68 -5.57
CA ARG A 118 9.52 -9.56 -6.86
C ARG A 118 8.80 -8.58 -7.80
N ALA A 119 7.45 -8.58 -7.80
CA ALA A 119 6.66 -7.68 -8.61
C ALA A 119 6.89 -6.21 -8.23
N PHE A 120 6.82 -5.86 -6.95
CA PHE A 120 7.08 -4.50 -6.47
C PHE A 120 8.55 -4.09 -6.64
N ALA A 121 9.50 -4.99 -6.34
CA ALA A 121 10.92 -4.72 -6.57
C ALA A 121 11.21 -4.42 -8.05
N LYS A 122 10.63 -5.21 -8.96
CA LYS A 122 10.75 -4.97 -10.40
C LYS A 122 10.10 -3.66 -10.82
N PHE A 123 8.89 -3.34 -10.31
CA PHE A 123 8.21 -2.08 -10.56
C PHE A 123 9.09 -0.88 -10.17
N GLN A 124 9.67 -0.89 -8.97
CA GLN A 124 10.59 0.17 -8.54
C GLN A 124 11.85 0.23 -9.39
N ASN A 125 12.44 -0.93 -9.75
CA ASN A 125 13.61 -0.99 -10.61
C ASN A 125 13.33 -0.43 -12.00
N ASP A 126 12.17 -0.73 -12.58
CA ASP A 126 11.76 -0.26 -13.89
C ASP A 126 11.47 1.25 -13.91
N LEU A 127 11.17 1.86 -12.76
CA LEU A 127 10.96 3.30 -12.57
C LEU A 127 12.22 4.06 -12.12
N ALA A 128 13.33 3.37 -11.80
CA ALA A 128 14.53 4.00 -11.25
C ALA A 128 15.19 5.02 -12.20
N ASP A 129 14.98 4.88 -13.51
CA ASP A 129 15.47 5.77 -14.58
C ASP A 129 14.38 6.70 -15.14
N MET A 130 13.26 6.85 -14.44
CA MET A 130 12.17 7.71 -14.88
C MET A 130 12.65 9.17 -15.01
N PRO A 131 12.41 9.80 -16.17
CA PRO A 131 12.95 11.14 -16.43
C PRO A 131 12.26 12.22 -15.59
N PRO A 132 12.97 13.35 -15.34
CA PRO A 132 12.40 14.51 -14.67
C PRO A 132 11.15 15.06 -15.42
N PRO A 133 10.31 15.88 -14.75
CA PRO A 133 10.47 16.38 -13.39
C PRO A 133 10.15 15.30 -12.33
N ARG A 134 10.58 15.52 -11.07
CA ARG A 134 10.19 14.69 -9.91
C ARG A 134 8.66 14.56 -9.85
N LEU A 135 8.15 13.39 -9.50
CA LEU A 135 6.70 13.20 -9.26
C LEU A 135 6.24 14.03 -8.06
N GLY A 136 4.97 14.44 -8.07
CA GLY A 136 4.35 15.12 -6.94
C GLY A 136 4.13 14.20 -5.75
N GLU A 137 4.00 14.77 -4.56
CA GLU A 137 3.59 14.07 -3.35
C GLU A 137 2.06 14.08 -3.26
N ILE A 138 1.42 13.04 -3.77
CA ILE A 138 -0.05 12.92 -3.82
C ILE A 138 -0.65 12.98 -2.41
N ILE A 139 0.01 12.33 -1.45
CA ILE A 139 -0.33 12.40 -0.02
C ILE A 139 0.92 12.87 0.73
N PRO A 140 1.02 14.17 1.06
CA PRO A 140 2.19 14.69 1.77
C PRO A 140 2.42 13.95 3.09
N LYS A 141 3.69 13.62 3.38
CA LYS A 141 4.11 12.93 4.60
C LYS A 141 3.42 11.59 4.83
N PHE A 142 3.13 10.83 3.78
CA PHE A 142 2.35 9.59 3.88
C PHE A 142 3.01 8.57 4.82
N HIS A 143 4.31 8.32 4.66
CA HIS A 143 5.13 7.46 5.51
C HIS A 143 6.17 8.25 6.33
N ASP A 144 5.78 9.41 6.84
CA ASP A 144 6.57 10.20 7.79
C ASP A 144 6.20 9.77 9.22
N THR A 145 6.87 8.72 9.73
CA THR A 145 6.57 8.17 11.05
C THR A 145 6.73 9.21 12.18
N PRO A 146 7.72 10.12 12.18
CA PRO A 146 7.75 11.27 13.11
C PRO A 146 6.47 12.13 13.07
N ASP A 147 5.95 12.42 11.87
CA ASP A 147 4.68 13.17 11.75
C ASP A 147 3.47 12.36 12.24
N ARG A 148 3.46 11.04 12.00
CA ARG A 148 2.42 10.15 12.57
C ARG A 148 2.47 10.12 14.10
N MET A 149 3.66 10.16 14.70
CA MET A 149 3.81 10.32 16.16
C MET A 149 3.25 11.63 16.65
N ARG A 150 3.53 12.74 15.97
CA ARG A 150 2.94 14.06 16.31
C ARG A 150 1.41 14.02 16.23
N GLN A 151 0.85 13.35 15.19
CA GLN A 151 -0.61 13.17 15.06
C GLN A 151 -1.21 12.34 16.20
N LEU A 152 -0.47 11.33 16.71
CA LEU A 152 -0.88 10.56 17.89
C LEU A 152 -0.83 11.45 19.15
N ASP A 153 0.22 12.27 19.36
CA ASP A 153 0.32 13.17 20.48
C ASP A 153 -0.83 14.20 20.48
N GLU A 154 -1.29 14.62 19.31
CA GLU A 154 -2.50 15.46 19.17
C GLU A 154 -3.78 14.68 19.51
N ALA A 155 -3.87 13.42 19.08
CA ALA A 155 -5.02 12.56 19.39
C ALA A 155 -5.15 12.28 20.89
N VAL A 156 -4.01 12.14 21.60
CA VAL A 156 -3.98 12.03 23.08
C VAL A 156 -4.60 13.27 23.75
N LYS A 157 -4.35 14.47 23.21
CA LYS A 157 -4.96 15.72 23.73
C LYS A 157 -6.47 15.77 23.47
N VAL A 158 -6.92 15.28 22.30
CA VAL A 158 -8.35 15.18 21.96
C VAL A 158 -9.06 14.23 22.90
N ASN A 159 -8.48 13.05 23.14
CA ASN A 159 -8.96 12.04 24.09
C ASN A 159 -10.48 11.84 24.04
N TYR A 160 -11.01 11.53 22.87
CA TYR A 160 -12.45 11.41 22.64
C TYR A 160 -13.12 10.49 23.67
N LYS A 161 -14.11 11.03 24.38
CA LYS A 161 -14.85 10.33 25.46
C LYS A 161 -13.97 9.65 26.53
N GLY A 162 -12.76 10.14 26.76
CA GLY A 162 -11.87 9.58 27.77
C GLY A 162 -11.19 8.26 27.40
N ARG A 163 -11.18 7.89 26.12
CA ARG A 163 -10.63 6.61 25.60
C ARG A 163 -9.15 6.38 25.98
N LEU A 164 -8.40 7.44 26.31
CA LEU A 164 -7.00 7.32 26.74
C LEU A 164 -6.84 6.40 27.96
N ALA A 165 -7.82 6.36 28.85
CA ALA A 165 -7.81 5.48 30.02
C ALA A 165 -7.78 3.99 29.66
N ASN A 166 -8.22 3.62 28.46
CA ASN A 166 -8.32 2.22 28.01
C ASN A 166 -7.05 1.71 27.29
N VAL A 167 -6.06 2.59 27.05
CA VAL A 167 -4.90 2.29 26.16
C VAL A 167 -3.55 2.48 26.87
N ALA A 168 -3.49 2.33 28.18
CA ALA A 168 -2.26 2.54 28.96
C ALA A 168 -1.11 1.61 28.53
N LYS A 169 -1.41 0.36 28.16
CA LYS A 169 -0.41 -0.59 27.68
C LYS A 169 0.11 -0.23 26.29
N GLU A 170 -0.79 0.14 25.41
CA GLU A 170 -0.49 0.57 24.05
C GLU A 170 0.37 1.84 24.05
N MET A 171 0.02 2.82 24.89
CA MET A 171 0.83 4.03 25.07
C MET A 171 2.21 3.75 25.64
N ALA A 172 2.34 2.82 26.60
CA ALA A 172 3.65 2.41 27.12
C ALA A 172 4.53 1.77 26.03
N PHE A 173 3.94 0.92 25.17
CA PHE A 173 4.64 0.35 24.02
C PHE A 173 5.10 1.45 23.04
N VAL A 174 4.21 2.38 22.72
CA VAL A 174 4.52 3.53 21.84
C VAL A 174 5.68 4.35 22.38
N GLU A 175 5.67 4.69 23.66
CA GLU A 175 6.75 5.47 24.28
C GLU A 175 8.11 4.73 24.26
N ALA A 176 8.11 3.42 24.50
CA ALA A 176 9.32 2.61 24.39
C ALA A 176 9.90 2.62 22.94
N TRP A 177 9.01 2.69 21.95
CA TRP A 177 9.37 2.69 20.53
C TRP A 177 9.69 4.06 19.94
N ARG A 178 9.29 5.16 20.60
CA ARG A 178 9.36 6.54 20.11
C ARG A 178 10.71 6.92 19.52
N ARG A 179 11.81 6.53 20.14
CA ARG A 179 13.18 6.83 19.68
C ARG A 179 13.54 6.21 18.33
N ASN A 180 12.81 5.18 17.90
CA ASN A 180 13.07 4.46 16.65
C ASN A 180 12.40 5.10 15.44
N THR A 181 11.44 5.99 15.66
CA THR A 181 10.53 6.49 14.61
C THR A 181 11.21 7.37 13.57
N SER A 182 12.29 8.08 13.92
CA SER A 182 13.03 8.95 12.99
C SER A 182 14.16 8.26 12.23
N ARG A 183 14.49 7.01 12.55
CA ARG A 183 15.69 6.33 12.02
C ARG A 183 15.77 6.37 10.49
N LEU A 184 14.72 6.04 9.76
CA LEU A 184 14.77 6.05 8.29
C LEU A 184 14.73 7.47 7.73
N SER A 185 13.95 8.37 8.29
CA SER A 185 13.92 9.79 7.88
C SER A 185 15.25 10.49 8.15
N ASP A 186 15.93 10.19 9.26
CA ASP A 186 17.27 10.70 9.57
C ASP A 186 18.32 10.19 8.56
N LEU A 187 18.25 8.91 8.16
CA LEU A 187 19.13 8.35 7.14
C LEU A 187 18.86 8.95 5.75
N MET A 188 17.60 9.23 5.41
CA MET A 188 17.24 9.96 4.19
C MET A 188 17.76 11.39 4.22
N ALA A 189 17.54 12.11 5.32
CA ALA A 189 18.04 13.49 5.49
C ALA A 189 19.58 13.57 5.43
N ALA A 190 20.26 12.52 5.88
CA ALA A 190 21.73 12.39 5.79
C ALA A 190 22.21 11.92 4.39
N GLY A 191 21.32 11.71 3.42
CA GLY A 191 21.64 11.24 2.07
C GLY A 191 22.13 9.78 2.00
N LYS A 192 21.99 8.99 3.06
CA LYS A 192 22.39 7.58 3.10
C LYS A 192 21.37 6.65 2.45
N ILE A 193 20.09 7.00 2.56
CA ILE A 193 18.97 6.36 1.86
C ILE A 193 18.47 7.35 0.82
N PRO A 194 18.54 7.04 -0.48
CA PRO A 194 18.07 7.94 -1.54
C PRO A 194 16.56 7.93 -1.63
N GLU A 195 15.98 9.04 -2.11
CA GLU A 195 14.61 9.10 -2.53
C GLU A 195 14.41 8.25 -3.80
N ARG A 196 13.32 7.52 -3.86
CA ARG A 196 12.95 6.66 -4.98
C ARG A 196 11.48 6.87 -5.35
N ILE A 197 11.04 6.34 -6.48
CA ILE A 197 9.61 6.23 -6.78
C ILE A 197 9.11 4.94 -6.12
N THR A 198 8.15 5.09 -5.22
CA THR A 198 7.59 4.02 -4.39
C THR A 198 6.09 3.87 -4.61
N HIS A 199 5.57 2.68 -4.37
CA HIS A 199 4.14 2.42 -4.51
C HIS A 199 3.34 2.86 -3.29
N ASN A 200 3.89 2.66 -2.08
CA ASN A 200 3.35 3.04 -0.77
C ASN A 200 2.06 2.32 -0.33
N ASP A 201 1.60 1.31 -1.08
CA ASP A 201 0.49 0.41 -0.70
C ASP A 201 0.74 -0.98 -1.32
N THR A 202 1.74 -1.70 -0.79
CA THR A 202 2.31 -2.90 -1.41
C THR A 202 1.61 -4.20 -0.98
N LYS A 203 0.31 -4.17 -0.93
CA LYS A 203 -0.52 -5.35 -0.66
C LYS A 203 -0.58 -6.30 -1.86
N ILE A 204 -0.80 -7.59 -1.59
CA ILE A 204 -0.92 -8.62 -2.64
C ILE A 204 -2.05 -8.32 -3.63
N ASN A 205 -3.17 -7.73 -3.19
CA ASN A 205 -4.29 -7.40 -4.07
C ASN A 205 -3.98 -6.27 -5.08
N ASN A 206 -2.86 -5.56 -4.89
CA ASN A 206 -2.34 -4.57 -5.84
C ASN A 206 -1.36 -5.19 -6.86
N VAL A 207 -1.30 -6.52 -6.94
CA VAL A 207 -0.55 -7.26 -7.95
C VAL A 207 -1.49 -8.20 -8.70
N LEU A 208 -1.63 -8.00 -10.00
CA LEU A 208 -2.31 -8.91 -10.90
C LEU A 208 -1.30 -9.88 -11.50
N VAL A 209 -1.63 -11.17 -11.55
CA VAL A 209 -0.74 -12.21 -12.07
C VAL A 209 -1.43 -13.00 -13.18
N ALA A 210 -0.77 -13.16 -14.32
CA ALA A 210 -1.19 -14.02 -15.41
C ALA A 210 -0.76 -15.48 -15.20
N ALA A 211 -1.30 -16.40 -16.03
CA ALA A 211 -1.00 -17.83 -15.93
C ALA A 211 0.50 -18.17 -16.18
N ASP A 212 1.20 -17.35 -16.95
CA ASP A 212 2.64 -17.49 -17.23
C ASP A 212 3.54 -16.87 -16.12
N GLY A 213 2.94 -16.32 -15.06
CA GLY A 213 3.64 -15.65 -13.98
C GLY A 213 3.97 -14.17 -14.23
N THR A 214 3.56 -13.62 -15.38
CA THR A 214 3.70 -12.17 -15.62
C THR A 214 2.88 -11.39 -14.60
N ALA A 215 3.51 -10.41 -13.94
CA ALA A 215 2.86 -9.59 -12.93
C ALA A 215 2.67 -8.14 -13.41
N VAL A 216 1.54 -7.55 -13.04
CA VAL A 216 1.24 -6.12 -13.24
C VAL A 216 0.88 -5.50 -11.89
N VAL A 217 1.59 -4.44 -11.52
CA VAL A 217 1.27 -3.64 -10.34
C VAL A 217 0.16 -2.66 -10.70
N ILE A 218 -0.87 -2.62 -9.86
CA ILE A 218 -2.06 -1.79 -10.01
C ILE A 218 -2.27 -0.88 -8.81
N ASP A 219 -3.31 -0.07 -8.83
CA ASP A 219 -3.65 0.92 -7.78
C ASP A 219 -2.52 1.95 -7.54
N LEU A 220 -2.18 2.67 -8.61
CA LEU A 220 -1.05 3.59 -8.65
C LEU A 220 -1.32 4.94 -7.94
N ASP A 221 -2.40 5.06 -7.19
CA ASP A 221 -2.86 6.32 -6.59
C ASP A 221 -1.97 6.80 -5.42
N THR A 222 -1.15 5.92 -4.90
CA THR A 222 -0.17 6.23 -3.85
C THR A 222 1.27 6.27 -4.37
N VAL A 223 1.45 6.14 -5.69
CA VAL A 223 2.80 6.19 -6.29
C VAL A 223 3.33 7.62 -6.22
N MET A 224 4.41 7.80 -5.48
CA MET A 224 5.06 9.09 -5.27
C MET A 224 6.51 8.90 -4.82
N PRO A 225 7.32 9.98 -4.73
CA PRO A 225 8.65 9.91 -4.16
C PRO A 225 8.63 9.47 -2.69
N GLY A 226 9.52 8.56 -2.33
CA GLY A 226 9.60 8.02 -0.98
C GLY A 226 10.82 7.13 -0.77
N SER A 227 10.76 6.26 0.25
CA SER A 227 11.78 5.27 0.55
C SER A 227 11.35 3.88 0.07
N ALA A 228 12.21 3.19 -0.67
CA ALA A 228 11.99 1.78 -1.02
C ALA A 228 11.76 0.89 0.21
N LEU A 229 12.25 1.32 1.37
CA LEU A 229 12.04 0.64 2.64
C LEU A 229 10.59 0.74 3.15
N SER A 230 9.85 1.79 2.79
CA SER A 230 8.42 1.86 3.12
C SER A 230 7.63 0.77 2.38
N ASP A 231 7.93 0.55 1.11
CA ASP A 231 7.30 -0.51 0.31
C ASP A 231 7.64 -1.91 0.85
N PHE A 232 8.93 -2.18 1.12
CA PHE A 232 9.32 -3.46 1.69
C PHE A 232 8.70 -3.69 3.07
N GLY A 233 8.68 -2.65 3.91
CA GLY A 233 8.08 -2.69 5.23
C GLY A 233 6.58 -3.02 5.21
N ASP A 234 5.84 -2.42 4.28
CA ASP A 234 4.41 -2.69 4.12
C ASP A 234 4.16 -4.12 3.59
N MET A 235 5.01 -4.63 2.69
CA MET A 235 4.95 -6.04 2.28
C MET A 235 5.17 -7.00 3.46
N VAL A 236 6.14 -6.71 4.34
CA VAL A 236 6.37 -7.52 5.55
C VAL A 236 5.12 -7.50 6.42
N ARG A 237 4.57 -6.32 6.71
CA ARG A 237 3.37 -6.14 7.51
C ARG A 237 2.18 -6.94 6.98
N THR A 238 1.92 -6.87 5.67
CA THR A 238 0.71 -7.43 5.06
C THR A 238 0.87 -8.89 4.65
N SER A 239 2.05 -9.28 4.17
CA SER A 239 2.25 -10.59 3.53
C SER A 239 2.92 -11.62 4.43
N SER A 240 3.50 -11.25 5.59
CA SER A 240 4.04 -12.21 6.55
C SER A 240 3.12 -12.45 7.76
N ALA A 241 2.05 -11.68 7.93
CA ALA A 241 1.12 -11.83 9.04
C ALA A 241 0.41 -13.19 9.04
N ALA A 242 0.34 -13.84 10.20
CA ALA A 242 -0.37 -15.10 10.37
C ALA A 242 -1.88 -14.93 10.54
N ALA A 243 -2.31 -13.76 11.00
CA ALA A 243 -3.70 -13.44 11.30
C ALA A 243 -4.16 -12.19 10.53
N ALA A 244 -5.47 -11.96 10.51
CA ALA A 244 -6.08 -10.76 9.96
C ALA A 244 -5.67 -9.52 10.77
N GLU A 245 -5.78 -8.34 10.14
CA GLU A 245 -5.40 -7.06 10.74
C GLU A 245 -6.23 -6.72 11.99
N ASP A 246 -7.41 -7.28 12.12
CA ASP A 246 -8.37 -7.08 13.22
C ASP A 246 -8.57 -8.34 14.09
N GLU A 247 -7.58 -9.26 14.14
CA GLU A 247 -7.64 -10.45 15.00
C GLU A 247 -7.68 -10.03 16.48
N LYS A 248 -8.68 -10.51 17.20
CA LYS A 248 -8.87 -10.21 18.62
C LYS A 248 -8.01 -11.08 19.54
N ASP A 249 -7.71 -12.31 19.10
CA ASP A 249 -6.85 -13.22 19.82
C ASP A 249 -5.38 -12.98 19.46
N LEU A 250 -4.70 -12.17 20.26
CA LEU A 250 -3.31 -11.79 20.02
C LEU A 250 -2.34 -13.00 20.05
N SER A 251 -2.72 -14.15 20.59
CA SER A 251 -1.89 -15.36 20.54
C SER A 251 -1.73 -15.91 19.14
N LYS A 252 -2.63 -15.57 18.21
CA LYS A 252 -2.57 -15.92 16.79
C LYS A 252 -1.79 -14.92 15.94
N VAL A 253 -1.44 -13.76 16.51
CA VAL A 253 -0.77 -12.68 15.80
C VAL A 253 0.73 -12.84 15.88
N TYR A 254 1.36 -13.21 14.78
CA TYR A 254 2.80 -13.32 14.64
C TYR A 254 3.21 -13.19 13.17
N SER A 255 4.48 -12.89 12.94
CA SER A 255 5.08 -12.88 11.61
C SER A 255 5.63 -14.26 11.29
N LYS A 256 5.24 -14.81 10.13
CA LYS A 256 5.69 -16.12 9.63
C LYS A 256 7.06 -15.97 8.99
N ILE A 257 8.08 -16.59 9.57
CA ILE A 257 9.46 -16.45 9.10
C ILE A 257 9.66 -16.98 7.68
N GLU A 258 8.99 -18.05 7.31
CA GLU A 258 9.05 -18.64 5.98
C GLU A 258 8.46 -17.72 4.89
N TYR A 259 7.50 -16.86 5.26
CA TYR A 259 6.95 -15.84 4.37
C TYR A 259 7.91 -14.66 4.25
N PHE A 260 8.51 -14.23 5.37
CA PHE A 260 9.54 -13.19 5.36
C PHE A 260 10.75 -13.62 4.53
N GLU A 261 11.21 -14.87 4.61
CA GLU A 261 12.31 -15.38 3.79
C GLU A 261 11.99 -15.22 2.29
N GLN A 262 10.78 -15.57 1.89
CA GLN A 262 10.37 -15.45 0.50
C GLN A 262 10.22 -13.97 0.06
N LEU A 263 9.72 -13.10 0.92
CA LEU A 263 9.69 -11.65 0.68
C LEU A 263 11.11 -11.10 0.46
N ALA A 264 12.01 -11.38 1.39
CA ALA A 264 13.40 -10.90 1.33
C ALA A 264 14.11 -11.41 0.06
N LYS A 265 13.94 -12.70 -0.27
CA LYS A 265 14.48 -13.30 -1.48
C LYS A 265 13.95 -12.62 -2.74
N GLY A 266 12.62 -12.54 -2.89
CA GLY A 266 11.99 -11.96 -4.08
C GLY A 266 12.34 -10.48 -4.27
N TYR A 267 12.35 -9.73 -3.17
CA TYR A 267 12.68 -8.32 -3.20
C TYR A 267 14.15 -8.08 -3.57
N LEU A 268 15.09 -8.74 -2.92
CA LEU A 268 16.53 -8.58 -3.18
C LEU A 268 16.95 -9.10 -4.57
N GLU A 269 16.27 -10.09 -5.11
CA GLU A 269 16.48 -10.52 -6.50
C GLU A 269 15.99 -9.50 -7.53
N GLY A 270 14.95 -8.73 -7.21
CA GLY A 270 14.36 -7.73 -8.11
C GLY A 270 14.92 -6.32 -7.94
N ALA A 271 15.22 -5.89 -6.72
CA ALA A 271 15.59 -4.52 -6.36
C ALA A 271 17.10 -4.27 -6.48
N LYS A 272 17.64 -4.33 -7.70
CA LYS A 272 19.09 -4.16 -7.96
C LYS A 272 19.59 -2.74 -7.69
N PHE A 273 18.71 -1.78 -7.54
CA PHE A 273 19.01 -0.39 -7.24
C PHE A 273 19.34 -0.12 -5.75
N LEU A 274 19.05 -1.06 -4.83
CA LEU A 274 19.28 -0.85 -3.41
C LEU A 274 20.76 -0.71 -3.07
N ASN A 275 21.10 0.33 -2.30
CA ASN A 275 22.42 0.45 -1.70
C ASN A 275 22.53 -0.37 -0.40
N ASP A 276 23.75 -0.44 0.18
CA ASP A 276 23.99 -1.24 1.37
C ASP A 276 23.21 -0.71 2.58
N CYS A 277 23.08 0.62 2.73
CA CYS A 277 22.30 1.21 3.83
C CYS A 277 20.82 0.84 3.75
N GLU A 278 20.24 0.77 2.55
CA GLU A 278 18.88 0.27 2.37
C GLU A 278 18.77 -1.21 2.73
N LYS A 279 19.71 -2.05 2.25
CA LYS A 279 19.74 -3.49 2.57
C LYS A 279 19.86 -3.75 4.07
N ASP A 280 20.72 -2.97 4.78
CA ASP A 280 20.92 -3.08 6.23
C ASP A 280 19.68 -2.65 7.05
N ASN A 281 18.71 -1.98 6.46
CA ASN A 281 17.51 -1.52 7.13
C ASN A 281 16.22 -2.25 6.71
N LEU A 282 16.30 -3.32 5.92
CA LEU A 282 15.11 -4.07 5.47
C LEU A 282 14.33 -4.65 6.65
N VAL A 283 14.98 -5.33 7.59
CA VAL A 283 14.28 -5.89 8.77
C VAL A 283 13.66 -4.79 9.61
N PHE A 284 14.42 -3.71 9.85
CA PHE A 284 13.92 -2.56 10.60
C PHE A 284 12.69 -1.92 9.92
N SER A 285 12.67 -1.84 8.59
CA SER A 285 11.54 -1.25 7.85
C SER A 285 10.24 -2.01 8.05
N GLY A 286 10.30 -3.35 8.16
CA GLY A 286 9.13 -4.18 8.50
C GLY A 286 8.55 -3.83 9.86
N LYS A 287 9.41 -3.64 10.86
CA LYS A 287 9.00 -3.20 12.20
C LYS A 287 8.40 -1.79 12.15
N LEU A 288 9.07 -0.85 11.47
CA LEU A 288 8.66 0.55 11.42
C LEU A 288 7.32 0.74 10.71
N ALA A 289 7.11 0.11 9.55
CA ALA A 289 5.85 0.19 8.82
C ALA A 289 4.68 -0.39 9.63
N THR A 290 4.91 -1.53 10.29
CA THR A 290 3.92 -2.14 11.17
C THR A 290 3.61 -1.24 12.36
N PHE A 291 4.61 -0.67 13.01
CA PHE A 291 4.44 0.29 14.11
C PHE A 291 3.68 1.54 13.64
N GLU A 292 4.04 2.10 12.47
CA GLU A 292 3.39 3.29 11.92
C GLU A 292 1.89 3.07 11.71
N VAL A 293 1.50 1.95 11.14
CA VAL A 293 0.08 1.63 10.96
C VAL A 293 -0.61 1.45 12.32
N GLY A 294 0.05 0.82 13.29
CA GLY A 294 -0.46 0.67 14.65
C GLY A 294 -0.76 2.00 15.33
N ILE A 295 0.16 2.98 15.25
CA ILE A 295 -0.07 4.31 15.85
C ILE A 295 -1.12 5.12 15.08
N ARG A 296 -1.30 4.89 13.77
CA ARG A 296 -2.38 5.52 12.99
C ARG A 296 -3.76 5.01 13.44
N PHE A 297 -3.92 3.71 13.65
CA PHE A 297 -5.16 3.15 14.22
C PHE A 297 -5.41 3.65 15.64
N LEU A 298 -4.37 3.71 16.49
CA LEU A 298 -4.49 4.21 17.85
C LEU A 298 -4.87 5.69 17.87
N ALA A 299 -4.27 6.49 17.00
CA ALA A 299 -4.61 7.91 16.88
C ALA A 299 -6.05 8.12 16.43
N ASP A 300 -6.54 7.35 15.48
CA ASP A 300 -7.92 7.44 15.02
C ASP A 300 -8.91 6.99 16.10
N TYR A 301 -8.60 5.92 16.84
CA TYR A 301 -9.37 5.49 18.00
C TYR A 301 -9.51 6.63 19.03
N LEU A 302 -8.40 7.29 19.36
CA LEU A 302 -8.38 8.40 20.32
C LEU A 302 -9.07 9.67 19.80
N LYS A 303 -9.24 9.80 18.48
CA LYS A 303 -10.01 10.88 17.82
C LYS A 303 -11.49 10.54 17.63
N GLY A 304 -11.93 9.32 17.92
CA GLY A 304 -13.32 8.88 17.80
C GLY A 304 -13.67 8.18 16.50
N ASP A 305 -12.71 7.49 15.88
CA ASP A 305 -12.88 6.65 14.67
C ASP A 305 -13.40 7.44 13.47
N THR A 306 -12.69 8.52 13.12
CA THR A 306 -13.12 9.47 12.08
C THR A 306 -12.48 9.23 10.71
N TYR A 307 -11.38 8.50 10.64
CA TYR A 307 -10.61 8.28 9.42
C TYR A 307 -10.82 6.88 8.84
N PHE A 308 -10.58 5.83 9.65
CA PHE A 308 -10.74 4.46 9.18
C PHE A 308 -12.18 3.98 9.35
N HIS A 309 -12.66 3.22 8.37
CA HIS A 309 -13.94 2.54 8.52
C HIS A 309 -13.89 1.52 9.65
N THR A 310 -14.87 1.57 10.56
CA THR A 310 -15.02 0.63 11.68
C THR A 310 -16.31 -0.18 11.52
N ALA A 311 -16.22 -1.48 11.73
CA ALA A 311 -17.35 -2.39 11.69
C ALA A 311 -18.03 -2.57 13.07
N TYR A 312 -17.29 -2.24 14.15
CA TYR A 312 -17.76 -2.37 15.54
C TYR A 312 -16.99 -1.37 16.45
N GLU A 313 -17.48 -1.19 17.66
CA GLU A 313 -16.81 -0.40 18.67
C GLU A 313 -15.42 -0.97 18.99
N ASP A 314 -14.42 -0.13 19.24
CA ASP A 314 -13.01 -0.51 19.46
C ASP A 314 -12.29 -1.20 18.28
N HIS A 315 -12.86 -1.21 17.08
CA HIS A 315 -12.25 -1.87 15.92
C HIS A 315 -10.82 -1.34 15.66
N ASN A 316 -10.61 -0.02 15.68
CA ASN A 316 -9.29 0.56 15.52
C ASN A 316 -8.33 0.25 16.68
N LEU A 317 -8.84 0.07 17.91
CA LEU A 317 -8.01 -0.38 19.03
C LEU A 317 -7.56 -1.83 18.85
N VAL A 318 -8.45 -2.71 18.38
CA VAL A 318 -8.09 -4.10 18.03
C VAL A 318 -7.01 -4.12 16.96
N ARG A 319 -7.17 -3.34 15.90
CA ARG A 319 -6.16 -3.20 14.84
C ARG A 319 -4.82 -2.68 15.37
N ALA A 320 -4.82 -1.65 16.22
CA ALA A 320 -3.59 -1.14 16.82
C ALA A 320 -2.85 -2.22 17.63
N ARG A 321 -3.58 -2.99 18.44
CA ARG A 321 -3.04 -4.12 19.23
C ARG A 321 -2.43 -5.20 18.36
N THR A 322 -3.10 -5.55 17.27
CA THR A 322 -2.61 -6.52 16.27
C THR A 322 -1.29 -6.05 15.69
N GLN A 323 -1.19 -4.77 15.27
CA GLN A 323 0.06 -4.24 14.72
C GLN A 323 1.19 -4.23 15.77
N PHE A 324 0.94 -3.79 17.00
CA PHE A 324 1.98 -3.81 18.04
C PHE A 324 2.43 -5.23 18.38
N LYS A 325 1.51 -6.19 18.42
CA LYS A 325 1.84 -7.60 18.59
C LYS A 325 2.68 -8.15 17.43
N MET A 326 2.42 -7.72 16.21
CA MET A 326 3.21 -8.08 15.06
C MET A 326 4.65 -7.50 15.14
N VAL A 327 4.81 -6.25 15.62
CA VAL A 327 6.15 -5.66 15.89
C VAL A 327 6.91 -6.52 16.91
N GLU A 328 6.29 -6.89 18.04
CA GLU A 328 6.91 -7.76 19.05
C GLU A 328 7.36 -9.10 18.44
N SER A 329 6.56 -9.67 17.54
CA SER A 329 6.89 -10.92 16.86
C SER A 329 8.09 -10.80 15.94
N ILE A 330 8.20 -9.68 15.19
CA ILE A 330 9.36 -9.43 14.32
C ILE A 330 10.61 -9.19 15.17
N GLU A 331 10.50 -8.45 16.29
CA GLU A 331 11.62 -8.22 17.23
C GLU A 331 12.12 -9.53 17.83
N ALA A 332 11.22 -10.41 18.23
CA ALA A 332 11.60 -11.73 18.79
C ALA A 332 12.36 -12.62 17.79
N GLN A 333 12.18 -12.40 16.49
CA GLN A 333 12.80 -13.15 15.38
C GLN A 333 13.89 -12.33 14.65
N GLU A 334 14.31 -11.18 15.18
CA GLU A 334 15.16 -10.22 14.46
C GLU A 334 16.47 -10.84 13.97
N ALA A 335 17.16 -11.61 14.81
CA ALA A 335 18.43 -12.25 14.45
C ALA A 335 18.27 -13.24 13.27
N GLU A 336 17.16 -13.97 13.20
CA GLU A 336 16.87 -14.88 12.10
C GLU A 336 16.52 -14.12 10.82
N TYR A 337 15.78 -13.01 10.94
CA TYR A 337 15.45 -12.13 9.80
C TYR A 337 16.70 -11.49 9.22
N GLU A 338 17.61 -10.99 10.07
CA GLU A 338 18.90 -10.44 9.63
C GLU A 338 19.77 -11.50 8.92
N ALA A 339 19.77 -12.74 9.42
CA ALA A 339 20.47 -13.83 8.76
C ALA A 339 19.88 -14.15 7.38
N ILE A 340 18.54 -14.10 7.22
CA ILE A 340 17.85 -14.27 5.95
C ILE A 340 18.23 -13.15 4.97
N VAL A 341 18.17 -11.89 5.40
CA VAL A 341 18.56 -10.75 4.53
C VAL A 341 20.01 -10.91 4.10
N LYS A 342 20.93 -11.25 5.03
CA LYS A 342 22.34 -11.49 4.72
C LYS A 342 22.54 -12.62 3.70
N LYS A 343 21.75 -13.67 3.74
CA LYS A 343 21.78 -14.79 2.78
C LYS A 343 21.48 -14.37 1.35
N TYR A 344 20.56 -13.40 1.16
CA TYR A 344 20.08 -13.01 -0.17
C TYR A 344 20.58 -11.65 -0.68
N ARG A 345 21.33 -10.89 0.13
CA ARG A 345 21.73 -9.52 -0.25
C ARG A 345 22.79 -9.42 -1.37
N GLY A 346 23.41 -10.53 -1.76
CA GLY A 346 24.46 -10.59 -2.80
C GLY A 346 25.83 -10.23 -2.28
#